data_2d86ddbfebe59310622964f227202d6c
#
_entry.id   2d86ddbfebe59310622964f227202d6c
#
_cell.length_a   1.000
_cell.length_b   1.000
_cell.length_c   1.000
_cell.angle_alpha   90.00
_cell.angle_beta   90.00
_cell.angle_gamma   90.00
#
_symmetry.space_group_name_H-M   'P 1'
#
loop_
_entity.id
_entity.type
_entity.pdbx_description
1 polymer ?
#
loop_
_entity_poly.entity_id
_entity_poly.type
_entity_poly.pdbx_seq_one_letter_code
_entity_poly.pdbx_strand_id
1 'polypeptide(L)'
;MPRRGQIAKRDVLPDPLYNSKLVTRLINNVMLDGKKGVAQRIVYDAFDIIKEQTGKEPLEVFEAAMENVMPVLEVKARRIGGATYQVPMDVRPERRETLGLRWIATYARARSERTAKERLANEILDATNSMGAAFKKKEDMHKNAEANKAFAHFRW
;
A
#
# COMPACT_ATOMS: atom_id res chain seq x y z
N MET A 1 22.04 7.85 -15.13
CA MET A 1 20.69 8.27 -14.67
C MET A 1 20.33 9.58 -15.40
N PRO A 2 19.15 9.69 -16.01
CA PRO A 2 18.75 10.94 -16.66
C PRO A 2 18.57 12.03 -15.62
N ARG A 3 19.24 13.17 -15.81
CA ARG A 3 19.16 14.31 -14.90
C ARG A 3 18.03 15.30 -15.27
N ARG A 4 17.60 15.32 -16.53
CA ARG A 4 16.65 16.32 -17.08
C ARG A 4 15.50 15.74 -17.87
N GLY A 5 15.42 14.44 -18.08
CA GLY A 5 14.37 13.78 -18.85
C GLY A 5 13.37 13.05 -17.97
N GLN A 6 12.14 12.90 -18.46
CA GLN A 6 11.17 11.99 -17.85
C GLN A 6 11.60 10.54 -18.12
N ILE A 7 11.65 9.74 -17.07
CA ILE A 7 11.90 8.30 -17.19
C ILE A 7 10.58 7.64 -17.59
N ALA A 8 10.56 6.89 -18.70
CA ALA A 8 9.41 6.12 -19.09
C ALA A 8 9.04 5.11 -17.99
N LYS A 9 7.79 5.14 -17.55
CA LYS A 9 7.29 4.20 -16.56
C LYS A 9 7.19 2.81 -17.20
N ARG A 10 7.75 1.80 -16.54
CA ARG A 10 7.58 0.41 -16.95
C ARG A 10 6.20 -0.05 -16.52
N ASP A 11 5.39 -0.48 -17.48
CA ASP A 11 4.10 -1.10 -17.17
C ASP A 11 4.31 -2.55 -16.70
N VAL A 12 3.38 -3.03 -15.88
CA VAL A 12 3.42 -4.36 -15.29
C VAL A 12 2.37 -5.20 -15.99
N LEU A 13 2.73 -6.41 -16.40
CA LEU A 13 1.77 -7.35 -16.97
C LEU A 13 0.76 -7.77 -15.88
N PRO A 14 -0.51 -7.96 -16.25
CA PRO A 14 -1.52 -8.46 -15.31
C PRO A 14 -1.18 -9.87 -14.84
N ASP A 15 -1.66 -10.21 -13.65
CA ASP A 15 -1.48 -11.55 -13.10
C ASP A 15 -2.25 -12.61 -13.91
N PRO A 16 -1.67 -13.77 -14.19
CA PRO A 16 -2.32 -14.78 -15.04
C PRO A 16 -3.58 -15.42 -14.43
N LEU A 17 -3.71 -15.48 -13.10
CA LEU A 17 -4.89 -16.07 -12.45
C LEU A 17 -6.02 -15.05 -12.27
N TYR A 18 -5.70 -13.88 -11.79
CA TYR A 18 -6.69 -12.84 -11.45
C TYR A 18 -6.81 -11.75 -12.52
N ASN A 19 -6.00 -11.80 -13.57
CA ASN A 19 -5.96 -10.81 -14.66
C ASN A 19 -5.89 -9.35 -14.16
N SER A 20 -5.24 -9.13 -13.01
CA SER A 20 -5.16 -7.84 -12.32
C SER A 20 -3.71 -7.35 -12.21
N LYS A 21 -3.47 -6.10 -12.64
CA LYS A 21 -2.18 -5.43 -12.45
C LYS A 21 -1.91 -5.13 -10.97
N LEU A 22 -2.95 -4.92 -10.18
CA LEU A 22 -2.86 -4.66 -8.75
C LEU A 22 -2.29 -5.87 -8.01
N VAL A 23 -2.73 -7.10 -8.36
CA VAL A 23 -2.20 -8.34 -7.81
C VAL A 23 -0.72 -8.53 -8.17
N THR A 24 -0.33 -8.27 -9.41
CA THR A 24 1.08 -8.34 -9.80
C THR A 24 1.94 -7.35 -9.00
N ARG A 25 1.44 -6.14 -8.76
CA ARG A 25 2.13 -5.14 -7.92
C ARG A 25 2.21 -5.58 -6.46
N LEU A 26 1.18 -6.24 -5.91
CA LEU A 26 1.23 -6.84 -4.58
C LEU A 26 2.33 -7.90 -4.51
N ILE A 27 2.38 -8.83 -5.46
CA ILE A 27 3.41 -9.87 -5.55
C ILE A 27 4.81 -9.24 -5.56
N ASN A 28 5.02 -8.18 -6.34
CA ASN A 28 6.29 -7.47 -6.40
C ASN A 28 6.66 -6.79 -5.06
N ASN A 29 5.68 -6.34 -4.26
CA ASN A 29 5.93 -5.77 -2.93
C ASN A 29 6.17 -6.85 -1.86
N VAL A 30 5.57 -8.02 -2.00
CA VAL A 30 5.78 -9.17 -1.11
C VAL A 30 7.11 -9.87 -1.41
N MET A 31 7.60 -9.78 -2.65
CA MET A 31 8.84 -10.42 -3.10
C MET A 31 10.06 -9.91 -2.33
N LEU A 32 10.92 -10.84 -1.91
CA LEU A 32 12.25 -10.59 -1.35
C LEU A 32 13.30 -11.31 -2.19
N ASP A 33 14.48 -10.72 -2.32
CA ASP A 33 15.65 -11.31 -2.99
C ASP A 33 15.39 -11.81 -4.42
N GLY A 34 14.43 -11.20 -5.12
CA GLY A 34 14.03 -11.61 -6.47
C GLY A 34 13.26 -12.94 -6.55
N LYS A 35 12.85 -13.53 -5.42
CA LYS A 35 12.14 -14.81 -5.35
C LYS A 35 10.67 -14.67 -5.71
N LYS A 36 10.37 -14.33 -6.97
CA LYS A 36 9.00 -14.04 -7.43
C LYS A 36 8.05 -15.22 -7.30
N GLY A 37 8.48 -16.44 -7.63
CA GLY A 37 7.64 -17.64 -7.53
C GLY A 37 7.18 -17.94 -6.10
N VAL A 38 8.03 -17.67 -5.10
CA VAL A 38 7.67 -17.80 -3.68
C VAL A 38 6.62 -16.75 -3.30
N ALA A 39 6.82 -15.50 -3.72
CA ALA A 39 5.89 -14.41 -3.46
C ALA A 39 4.51 -14.65 -4.10
N GLN A 40 4.48 -15.17 -5.34
CA GLN A 40 3.23 -15.56 -6.00
C GLN A 40 2.47 -16.61 -5.20
N ARG A 41 3.15 -17.67 -4.76
CA ARG A 41 2.53 -18.71 -3.95
C ARG A 41 1.97 -18.16 -2.64
N ILE A 42 2.71 -17.29 -1.95
CA ILE A 42 2.24 -16.65 -0.72
C ILE A 42 0.96 -15.84 -0.96
N VAL A 43 0.91 -15.07 -2.04
CA VAL A 43 -0.27 -14.25 -2.37
C VAL A 43 -1.46 -15.12 -2.76
N TYR A 44 -1.27 -16.15 -3.56
CA TYR A 44 -2.35 -17.04 -3.96
C TYR A 44 -2.90 -17.83 -2.77
N ASP A 45 -2.04 -18.43 -1.95
CA ASP A 45 -2.44 -19.11 -0.72
C ASP A 45 -3.16 -18.15 0.25
N ALA A 46 -2.75 -16.89 0.33
CA ALA A 46 -3.44 -15.88 1.15
C ALA A 46 -4.84 -15.57 0.60
N PHE A 47 -4.99 -15.50 -0.71
CA PHE A 47 -6.29 -15.29 -1.37
C PHE A 47 -7.23 -16.49 -1.18
N ASP A 48 -6.70 -17.71 -1.19
CA ASP A 48 -7.46 -18.91 -0.88
C ASP A 48 -7.99 -18.86 0.58
N ILE A 49 -7.16 -18.46 1.54
CA ILE A 49 -7.57 -18.26 2.93
C ILE A 49 -8.69 -17.21 3.04
N ILE A 50 -8.56 -16.08 2.33
CA ILE A 50 -9.60 -15.03 2.31
C ILE A 50 -10.91 -15.57 1.78
N LYS A 51 -10.86 -16.35 0.70
CA LYS A 51 -12.04 -16.98 0.10
C LYS A 51 -12.71 -17.97 1.05
N GLU A 52 -11.93 -18.80 1.73
CA GLU A 52 -12.43 -19.75 2.73
C GLU A 52 -13.11 -19.06 3.92
N GLN A 53 -12.54 -17.94 4.40
CA GLN A 53 -13.06 -17.23 5.57
C GLN A 53 -14.25 -16.33 5.26
N THR A 54 -14.28 -15.70 4.09
CA THR A 54 -15.32 -14.70 3.74
C THR A 54 -16.39 -15.24 2.81
N GLY A 55 -16.10 -16.31 2.05
CA GLY A 55 -16.96 -16.82 0.98
C GLY A 55 -17.08 -15.86 -0.23
N LYS A 56 -16.35 -14.76 -0.23
CA LYS A 56 -16.34 -13.73 -1.30
C LYS A 56 -15.19 -13.94 -2.27
N GLU A 57 -15.27 -13.27 -3.41
CA GLU A 57 -14.16 -13.25 -4.35
C GLU A 57 -12.95 -12.50 -3.74
N PRO A 58 -11.77 -13.14 -3.64
CA PRO A 58 -10.60 -12.55 -2.97
C PRO A 58 -10.15 -11.22 -3.57
N LEU A 59 -10.33 -11.05 -4.88
CA LEU A 59 -9.96 -9.82 -5.57
C LEU A 59 -10.80 -8.64 -5.09
N GLU A 60 -12.11 -8.82 -4.94
CA GLU A 60 -13.02 -7.78 -4.44
C GLU A 60 -12.67 -7.38 -3.00
N VAL A 61 -12.37 -8.36 -2.14
CA VAL A 61 -11.94 -8.11 -0.75
C VAL A 61 -10.63 -7.33 -0.73
N PHE A 62 -9.70 -7.69 -1.60
CA PHE A 62 -8.41 -7.00 -1.69
C PHE A 62 -8.55 -5.57 -2.23
N GLU A 63 -9.40 -5.33 -3.22
CA GLU A 63 -9.68 -4.00 -3.76
C GLU A 63 -10.33 -3.12 -2.69
N ALA A 64 -11.30 -3.62 -1.93
CA ALA A 64 -11.90 -2.91 -0.80
C ALA A 64 -10.86 -2.58 0.29
N ALA A 65 -9.97 -3.52 0.62
CA ALA A 65 -8.87 -3.27 1.54
C ALA A 65 -7.94 -2.15 1.04
N MET A 66 -7.63 -2.15 -0.25
CA MET A 66 -6.80 -1.10 -0.87
C MET A 66 -7.47 0.27 -0.79
N GLU A 67 -8.75 0.39 -1.09
CA GLU A 67 -9.48 1.65 -0.97
C GLU A 67 -9.41 2.20 0.46
N ASN A 68 -9.54 1.34 1.46
CA ASN A 68 -9.46 1.71 2.86
C ASN A 68 -8.05 2.15 3.29
N VAL A 69 -6.99 1.57 2.71
CA VAL A 69 -5.59 1.82 3.11
C VAL A 69 -4.94 2.95 2.31
N MET A 70 -5.38 3.21 1.09
CA MET A 70 -4.78 4.24 0.23
C MET A 70 -4.95 5.65 0.83
N PRO A 71 -3.84 6.40 1.08
CA PRO A 71 -3.91 7.74 1.64
C PRO A 71 -4.30 8.79 0.58
N VAL A 72 -5.04 9.81 0.98
CA VAL A 72 -5.35 10.98 0.15
C VAL A 72 -4.33 12.09 0.36
N LEU A 73 -3.86 12.25 1.59
CA LEU A 73 -2.91 13.29 2.00
C LEU A 73 -1.60 12.68 2.47
N GLU A 74 -0.50 13.34 2.19
CA GLU A 74 0.82 13.07 2.77
C GLU A 74 1.45 14.38 3.25
N VAL A 75 2.46 14.26 4.11
CA VAL A 75 3.21 15.42 4.60
C VAL A 75 4.62 15.39 4.00
N LYS A 76 5.03 16.50 3.40
CA LYS A 76 6.39 16.67 2.88
C LYS A 76 7.14 17.73 3.67
N ALA A 77 8.37 17.41 4.06
CA ALA A 77 9.27 18.37 4.66
C ALA A 77 9.73 19.41 3.61
N ARG A 78 9.52 20.69 3.90
CA ARG A 78 10.05 21.81 3.10
C ARG A 78 10.87 22.75 3.97
N ARG A 79 12.03 23.15 3.48
CA ARG A 79 12.89 24.08 4.18
C ARG A 79 12.63 25.50 3.67
N ILE A 80 12.23 26.39 4.56
CA ILE A 80 11.89 27.78 4.27
C ILE A 80 12.58 28.67 5.31
N GLY A 81 13.41 29.61 4.86
CA GLY A 81 14.09 30.53 5.77
C GLY A 81 14.94 29.87 6.86
N GLY A 82 15.50 28.68 6.59
CA GLY A 82 16.32 27.93 7.55
C GLY A 82 15.53 26.97 8.47
N ALA A 83 14.22 27.12 8.59
CA ALA A 83 13.33 26.16 9.31
C ALA A 83 12.72 25.11 8.39
N THR A 84 12.51 23.91 8.91
CA THR A 84 11.87 22.81 8.17
C THR A 84 10.42 22.69 8.61
N TYR A 85 9.50 22.84 7.65
CA TYR A 85 8.07 22.73 7.87
C TYR A 85 7.54 21.44 7.23
N GLN A 86 6.57 20.82 7.90
CA GLN A 86 5.85 19.68 7.39
C GLN A 86 4.62 20.21 6.62
N VAL A 87 4.67 20.14 5.30
CA VAL A 87 3.62 20.70 4.43
C VAL A 87 2.69 19.60 3.94
N PRO A 88 1.38 19.65 4.24
CA PRO A 88 0.42 18.68 3.74
C PRO A 88 0.20 18.84 2.23
N MET A 89 0.19 17.74 1.51
CA MET A 89 0.01 17.68 0.05
C MET A 89 -0.89 16.52 -0.34
N ASP A 90 -1.65 16.69 -1.43
CA ASP A 90 -2.42 15.60 -2.01
C ASP A 90 -1.50 14.57 -2.65
N VAL A 91 -1.85 13.30 -2.46
CA VAL A 91 -1.11 12.18 -3.02
C VAL A 91 -1.64 11.86 -4.42
N ARG A 92 -0.77 11.78 -5.42
CA ARG A 92 -1.15 11.37 -6.78
C ARG A 92 -1.71 9.94 -6.78
N PRO A 93 -2.70 9.60 -7.64
CA PRO A 93 -3.34 8.29 -7.65
C PRO A 93 -2.38 7.09 -7.67
N GLU A 94 -1.37 7.14 -8.55
CA GLU A 94 -0.35 6.08 -8.66
C GLU A 94 0.49 5.90 -7.39
N ARG A 95 0.75 7.01 -6.68
CA ARG A 95 1.48 6.99 -5.43
C ARG A 95 0.60 6.48 -4.28
N ARG A 96 -0.69 6.81 -4.29
CA ARG A 96 -1.67 6.27 -3.33
C ARG A 96 -1.67 4.75 -3.36
N GLU A 97 -1.79 4.17 -4.57
CA GLU A 97 -1.75 2.73 -4.79
C GLU A 97 -0.40 2.12 -4.31
N THR A 98 0.72 2.75 -4.67
CA THR A 98 2.04 2.28 -4.26
C THR A 98 2.23 2.30 -2.74
N LEU A 99 1.73 3.33 -2.06
CA LEU A 99 1.79 3.43 -0.60
C LEU A 99 0.91 2.38 0.07
N GLY A 100 -0.31 2.18 -0.41
CA GLY A 100 -1.24 1.16 0.10
C GLY A 100 -0.63 -0.24 0.01
N LEU A 101 -0.13 -0.63 -1.17
CA LEU A 101 0.52 -1.92 -1.37
C LEU A 101 1.74 -2.12 -0.47
N ARG A 102 2.57 -1.09 -0.35
CA ARG A 102 3.76 -1.13 0.52
C ARG A 102 3.37 -1.32 1.99
N TRP A 103 2.37 -0.61 2.46
CA TRP A 103 1.93 -0.73 3.85
C TRP A 103 1.32 -2.08 4.15
N ILE A 104 0.43 -2.61 3.30
CA ILE A 104 -0.11 -3.96 3.45
C ILE A 104 1.05 -4.98 3.54
N ALA A 105 2.00 -4.96 2.60
CA ALA A 105 3.12 -5.90 2.61
C ALA A 105 4.04 -5.73 3.85
N THR A 106 4.30 -4.49 4.27
CA THR A 106 5.17 -4.21 5.42
C THR A 106 4.52 -4.64 6.73
N TYR A 107 3.27 -4.29 6.94
CA TYR A 107 2.57 -4.60 8.18
C TYR A 107 2.14 -6.07 8.26
N ALA A 108 1.85 -6.72 7.13
CA ALA A 108 1.70 -8.18 7.09
C ALA A 108 2.95 -8.89 7.62
N ARG A 109 4.15 -8.44 7.25
CA ARG A 109 5.40 -9.02 7.78
C ARG A 109 5.60 -8.83 9.28
N ALA A 110 5.08 -7.73 9.83
CA ALA A 110 5.20 -7.41 11.26
C ALA A 110 4.19 -8.16 12.14
N ARG A 111 3.25 -8.89 11.57
CA ARG A 111 2.25 -9.68 12.31
C ARG A 111 2.87 -10.91 12.97
N SER A 112 2.19 -11.43 13.97
CA SER A 112 2.65 -12.54 14.81
C SER A 112 2.23 -13.93 14.35
N GLU A 113 1.37 -14.04 13.32
CA GLU A 113 0.92 -15.33 12.81
C GLU A 113 2.11 -16.16 12.28
N ARG A 114 1.95 -17.47 12.26
CA ARG A 114 3.04 -18.40 11.97
C ARG A 114 3.53 -18.31 10.53
N THR A 115 2.63 -18.26 9.56
CA THR A 115 2.97 -18.31 8.14
C THR A 115 2.78 -16.94 7.45
N ALA A 116 3.59 -16.67 6.41
CA ALA A 116 3.48 -15.44 5.66
C ALA A 116 2.13 -15.26 4.95
N LYS A 117 1.52 -16.38 4.50
CA LYS A 117 0.20 -16.38 3.86
C LYS A 117 -0.91 -15.98 4.84
N GLU A 118 -0.88 -16.50 6.07
CA GLU A 118 -1.83 -16.12 7.13
C GLU A 118 -1.69 -14.66 7.51
N ARG A 119 -0.45 -14.18 7.68
CA ARG A 119 -0.17 -12.77 7.96
C ARG A 119 -0.73 -11.84 6.91
N LEU A 120 -0.53 -12.18 5.63
CA LEU A 120 -1.02 -11.37 4.52
C LEU A 120 -2.54 -11.41 4.43
N ALA A 121 -3.16 -12.58 4.55
CA ALA A 121 -4.60 -12.74 4.53
C ALA A 121 -5.28 -11.94 5.65
N ASN A 122 -4.80 -12.08 6.88
CA ASN A 122 -5.37 -11.38 8.03
C ASN A 122 -5.18 -9.86 7.95
N GLU A 123 -4.04 -9.37 7.43
CA GLU A 123 -3.86 -7.93 7.24
C GLU A 123 -4.83 -7.36 6.19
N ILE A 124 -5.09 -8.09 5.10
CA ILE A 124 -6.07 -7.69 4.08
C ILE A 124 -7.49 -7.69 4.67
N LEU A 125 -7.86 -8.72 5.43
CA LEU A 125 -9.17 -8.81 6.08
C LEU A 125 -9.41 -7.70 7.10
N ASP A 126 -8.42 -7.43 7.95
CA ASP A 126 -8.47 -6.33 8.90
C ASP A 126 -8.61 -4.99 8.18
N ALA A 127 -7.84 -4.78 7.12
CA ALA A 127 -7.89 -3.56 6.31
C ALA A 127 -9.26 -3.36 5.63
N THR A 128 -9.90 -4.45 5.17
CA THR A 128 -11.27 -4.40 4.62
C THR A 128 -12.27 -3.91 5.66
N ASN A 129 -12.08 -4.28 6.92
CA ASN A 129 -12.91 -3.86 8.04
C ASN A 129 -12.47 -2.53 8.67
N SER A 130 -11.63 -1.75 8.00
CA SER A 130 -11.06 -0.49 8.50
C SER A 130 -10.28 -0.68 9.82
N MET A 131 -9.60 -1.80 9.95
CA MET A 131 -8.74 -2.17 11.07
C MET A 131 -7.34 -2.54 10.58
N GLY A 132 -6.48 -2.99 11.49
CA GLY A 132 -5.13 -3.40 11.16
C GLY A 132 -4.10 -2.27 11.13
N ALA A 133 -2.83 -2.66 11.05
CA ALA A 133 -1.73 -1.70 11.16
C ALA A 133 -1.54 -0.87 9.88
N ALA A 134 -1.87 -1.41 8.72
CA ALA A 134 -1.82 -0.68 7.45
C ALA A 134 -2.88 0.44 7.41
N PHE A 135 -4.10 0.16 7.87
CA PHE A 135 -5.15 1.17 8.01
C PHE A 135 -4.78 2.25 9.02
N LYS A 136 -4.29 1.85 10.20
CA LYS A 136 -3.81 2.79 11.22
C LYS A 136 -2.71 3.72 10.68
N LYS A 137 -1.81 3.21 9.84
CA LYS A 137 -0.77 4.03 9.21
C LYS A 137 -1.34 5.13 8.31
N LYS A 138 -2.40 4.84 7.57
CA LYS A 138 -3.12 5.86 6.80
C LYS A 138 -3.72 6.93 7.72
N GLU A 139 -4.42 6.50 8.79
CA GLU A 139 -5.00 7.43 9.76
C GLU A 139 -3.95 8.34 10.40
N ASP A 140 -2.82 7.77 10.84
CA ASP A 140 -1.73 8.54 11.43
C ASP A 140 -1.17 9.57 10.44
N MET A 141 -1.05 9.20 9.16
CA MET A 141 -0.61 10.12 8.10
C MET A 141 -1.63 11.25 7.89
N HIS A 142 -2.92 10.95 7.86
CA HIS A 142 -3.97 11.97 7.72
C HIS A 142 -4.05 12.88 8.95
N LYS A 143 -3.94 12.34 10.17
CA LYS A 143 -3.87 13.13 11.42
C LYS A 143 -2.67 14.09 11.40
N ASN A 144 -1.51 13.59 10.97
CA ASN A 144 -0.32 14.44 10.82
C ASN A 144 -0.51 15.53 9.78
N ALA A 145 -1.16 15.24 8.65
CA ALA A 145 -1.46 16.23 7.63
C ALA A 145 -2.44 17.29 8.15
N GLU A 146 -3.44 16.90 8.90
CA GLU A 146 -4.42 17.79 9.51
C GLU A 146 -3.77 18.70 10.59
N ALA A 147 -2.96 18.12 11.46
CA ALA A 147 -2.20 18.89 12.47
C ALA A 147 -1.28 19.96 11.86
N ASN A 148 -0.78 19.72 10.65
CA ASN A 148 0.10 20.65 9.92
C ASN A 148 -0.67 21.51 8.87
N LYS A 149 -2.00 21.52 8.91
CA LYS A 149 -2.84 22.25 7.95
C LYS A 149 -2.51 23.73 7.85
N ALA A 150 -2.05 24.35 8.94
CA ALA A 150 -1.62 25.75 8.97
C ALA A 150 -0.48 26.07 7.98
N PHE A 151 0.33 25.07 7.61
CA PHE A 151 1.45 25.23 6.66
C PHE A 151 1.07 24.89 5.22
N ALA A 152 -0.19 24.65 4.91
CA ALA A 152 -0.67 24.31 3.56
C ALA A 152 -0.37 25.40 2.52
N HIS A 153 -0.26 26.67 2.93
CA HIS A 153 0.08 27.79 2.05
C HIS A 153 1.53 27.72 1.51
N PHE A 154 2.39 26.90 2.09
CA PHE A 154 3.74 26.63 1.57
C PHE A 154 3.77 25.56 0.46
N ARG A 155 2.61 25.24 -0.10
CA ARG A 155 2.41 24.25 -1.15
C ARG A 155 2.61 24.93 -2.52
N TRP A 156 3.82 24.85 -3.08
CA TRP A 156 4.16 25.24 -4.46
C TRP A 156 4.98 24.16 -5.15
#